data_33ba45cf9c4dc3f76702a02a00ca9cc8
#
_entry.id   33ba45cf9c4dc3f76702a02a00ca9cc8
#
_cell.length_a   1.000
_cell.length_b   1.000
_cell.length_c   1.000
_cell.angle_alpha   90.00
_cell.angle_beta   90.00
_cell.angle_gamma   90.00
#
_symmetry.space_group_name_H-M   'P 1'
#
loop_
_entity.id
_entity.type
_entity.pdbx_description
1 polymer ?
#
loop_
_entity_poly.entity_id
_entity_poly.type
_entity_poly.pdbx_seq_one_letter_code
_entity_poly.pdbx_strand_id
1 'polypeptide(L)'
;EIEELIISLGYSGIGGERSSGLGRFDIQIADDADELLNMVNEKSGLYMTLSVSLPKECEMTNALYEAKYSIIKRRGFISSQVFNDRRKKDLYVIAAGACVKNKYEGDIYDVVDGGVHPVYRYAKPLFMGVNI
;
A
#
# COMPACT_ATOMS: atom_id res chain seq x y z
N GLU A 1 -1.11 17.38 13.44
CA GLU A 1 -1.11 15.99 13.99
C GLU A 1 -0.44 14.99 13.03
N ILE A 2 -0.88 14.84 11.75
CA ILE A 2 -0.20 13.95 10.77
C ILE A 2 1.22 14.42 10.52
N GLU A 3 1.43 15.71 10.33
CA GLU A 3 2.75 16.31 10.12
C GLU A 3 3.72 16.01 11.27
N GLU A 4 3.30 16.17 12.51
CA GLU A 4 4.09 15.85 13.70
C GLU A 4 4.48 14.38 13.75
N LEU A 5 3.55 13.48 13.36
CA LEU A 5 3.82 12.04 13.28
C LEU A 5 4.87 11.72 12.21
N ILE A 6 4.79 12.38 11.04
CA ILE A 6 5.75 12.16 9.96
C ILE A 6 7.14 12.74 10.34
N ILE A 7 7.20 13.88 11.00
CA ILE A 7 8.45 14.44 11.55
C ILE A 7 9.06 13.47 12.58
N SER A 8 8.25 12.95 13.49
CA SER A 8 8.70 11.94 14.46
C SER A 8 9.21 10.66 13.78
N LEU A 9 8.57 10.24 12.69
CA LEU A 9 9.02 9.12 11.86
C LEU A 9 10.37 9.41 11.21
N GLY A 10 10.61 10.65 10.75
CA GLY A 10 11.90 11.10 10.21
C GLY A 10 13.06 10.90 11.19
N TYR A 11 12.85 11.24 12.46
CA TYR A 11 13.83 11.00 13.52
C TYR A 11 14.04 9.52 13.83
N SER A 12 12.97 8.74 13.86
CA SER A 12 13.06 7.29 14.14
C SER A 12 13.54 6.47 12.95
N GLY A 13 13.41 6.99 11.75
CA GLY A 13 13.81 6.37 10.49
C GLY A 13 12.87 5.29 9.98
N ILE A 14 13.03 4.93 8.71
CA ILE A 14 12.28 3.87 8.00
C ILE A 14 13.25 2.75 7.61
N GLY A 15 12.79 1.50 7.65
CA GLY A 15 13.55 0.34 7.19
C GLY A 15 14.10 -0.54 8.30
N GLY A 16 14.85 -1.58 7.91
CA GLY A 16 15.41 -2.59 8.82
C GLY A 16 16.65 -2.14 9.57
N GLU A 17 17.44 -1.23 8.99
CA GLU A 17 18.74 -0.78 9.50
C GLU A 17 18.67 0.47 10.40
N ARG A 18 17.51 0.71 11.02
CA ARG A 18 17.28 1.88 11.87
C ARG A 18 18.20 1.90 13.11
N SER A 19 18.53 0.74 13.66
CA SER A 19 19.41 0.60 14.81
C SER A 19 20.83 1.05 14.53
N SER A 20 21.28 1.00 13.28
CA SER A 20 22.59 1.52 12.82
C SER A 20 22.52 2.98 12.36
N GLY A 21 21.41 3.68 12.59
CA GLY A 21 21.23 5.10 12.26
C GLY A 21 20.80 5.39 10.82
N LEU A 22 20.58 4.36 10.01
CA LEU A 22 20.09 4.50 8.64
C LEU A 22 18.58 4.74 8.60
N GLY A 23 18.08 5.23 7.47
CA GLY A 23 16.66 5.46 7.23
C GLY A 23 16.09 6.73 7.86
N ARG A 24 16.90 7.57 8.50
CA ARG A 24 16.47 8.90 8.94
C ARG A 24 16.33 9.83 7.74
N PHE A 25 15.37 10.76 7.83
CA PHE A 25 15.09 11.70 6.76
C PHE A 25 14.51 13.00 7.30
N ASP A 26 14.73 14.07 6.57
CA ASP A 26 14.08 15.36 6.80
C ASP A 26 12.86 15.49 5.88
N ILE A 27 11.90 16.29 6.31
CA ILE A 27 10.63 16.48 5.60
C ILE A 27 10.51 17.94 5.20
N GLN A 28 10.17 18.14 3.93
CA GLN A 28 9.69 19.42 3.43
C GLN A 28 8.25 19.24 2.98
N ILE A 29 7.37 20.08 3.50
CA ILE A 29 5.99 20.14 3.08
C ILE A 29 5.91 21.14 1.94
N ALA A 30 5.44 20.68 0.79
CA ALA A 30 5.19 21.53 -0.38
C ALA A 30 3.70 21.92 -0.39
N ASP A 31 3.41 23.20 -0.61
CA ASP A 31 2.06 23.72 -0.68
C ASP A 31 1.44 23.58 -2.09
N ASP A 32 2.23 23.18 -3.10
CA ASP A 32 1.85 23.10 -4.51
C ASP A 32 1.60 21.66 -5.00
N ALA A 33 0.73 20.94 -4.34
CA ALA A 33 0.35 19.58 -4.72
C ALA A 33 -0.80 19.52 -5.76
N ASP A 34 -1.23 20.63 -6.31
CA ASP A 34 -2.42 20.71 -7.16
C ASP A 34 -2.33 19.82 -8.40
N GLU A 35 -1.17 19.73 -9.06
CA GLU A 35 -0.97 18.87 -10.21
C GLU A 35 -1.14 17.40 -9.85
N LEU A 36 -0.54 16.94 -8.74
CA LEU A 36 -0.67 15.56 -8.25
C LEU A 36 -2.10 15.25 -7.81
N LEU A 37 -2.74 16.19 -7.13
CA LEU A 37 -4.14 16.04 -6.71
C LEU A 37 -5.08 15.94 -7.92
N ASN A 38 -4.85 16.73 -8.97
CA ASN A 38 -5.60 16.66 -10.22
C ASN A 38 -5.44 15.29 -10.88
N MET A 39 -4.21 14.76 -10.99
CA MET A 39 -3.95 13.42 -11.55
C MET A 39 -4.66 12.30 -10.76
N VAL A 40 -4.65 12.37 -9.43
CA VAL A 40 -5.30 11.36 -8.58
C VAL A 40 -6.84 11.46 -8.65
N ASN A 41 -7.37 12.68 -8.75
CA ASN A 41 -8.81 12.95 -8.78
C ASN A 41 -9.41 12.90 -10.19
N GLU A 42 -8.59 12.81 -11.23
CA GLU A 42 -9.04 12.80 -12.61
C GLU A 42 -10.00 11.64 -12.88
N LYS A 43 -11.13 11.97 -13.51
CA LYS A 43 -12.07 10.96 -14.00
C LYS A 43 -11.63 10.53 -15.40
N SER A 44 -11.17 9.32 -15.51
CA SER A 44 -10.69 8.72 -16.74
C SER A 44 -11.43 7.43 -17.07
N GLY A 45 -11.38 6.99 -18.32
CA GLY A 45 -11.84 5.66 -18.72
C GLY A 45 -10.87 4.54 -18.34
N LEU A 46 -9.67 4.87 -17.89
CA LEU A 46 -8.63 3.94 -17.45
C LEU A 46 -7.89 4.51 -16.24
N TYR A 47 -7.59 3.66 -15.28
CA TYR A 47 -6.87 4.03 -14.08
C TYR A 47 -5.65 3.14 -13.88
N MET A 48 -4.53 3.73 -13.48
CA MET A 48 -3.34 2.99 -13.07
C MET A 48 -3.25 2.96 -11.54
N THR A 49 -2.91 1.80 -10.99
CA THR A 49 -2.64 1.69 -9.55
C THR A 49 -1.21 2.13 -9.23
N LEU A 50 -1.06 3.08 -8.32
CA LEU A 50 0.25 3.55 -7.84
C LEU A 50 0.78 2.71 -6.67
N SER A 51 -0.07 1.89 -6.06
CA SER A 51 0.26 1.04 -4.93
C SER A 51 -0.10 -0.42 -5.20
N VAL A 52 0.51 -1.34 -4.45
CA VAL A 52 0.06 -2.73 -4.39
C VAL A 52 -1.33 -2.79 -3.77
N SER A 53 -2.21 -3.62 -4.32
CA SER A 53 -3.60 -3.65 -3.90
C SER A 53 -4.24 -5.02 -4.11
N LEU A 54 -5.37 -5.23 -3.45
CA LEU A 54 -6.17 -6.44 -3.64
C LEU A 54 -7.65 -6.06 -3.53
N PRO A 55 -8.45 -6.22 -4.58
CA PRO A 55 -9.90 -6.03 -4.51
C PRO A 55 -10.51 -6.95 -3.45
N LYS A 56 -11.57 -6.51 -2.81
CA LYS A 56 -12.41 -7.39 -1.97
C LYS A 56 -13.01 -8.50 -2.84
N GLU A 57 -13.39 -9.60 -2.25
CA GLU A 57 -13.97 -10.73 -2.98
C GLU A 57 -15.21 -10.30 -3.82
N CYS A 58 -16.07 -9.47 -3.24
CA CYS A 58 -17.23 -8.92 -3.92
C CYS A 58 -16.90 -7.93 -5.05
N GLU A 59 -15.70 -7.35 -5.05
CA GLU A 59 -15.25 -6.40 -6.07
C GLU A 59 -14.51 -7.08 -7.24
N MET A 60 -13.99 -8.30 -7.05
CA MET A 60 -13.07 -8.97 -7.96
C MET A 60 -13.53 -8.96 -9.42
N THR A 61 -14.77 -9.38 -9.68
CA THR A 61 -15.30 -9.48 -11.04
C THR A 61 -15.33 -8.13 -11.75
N ASN A 62 -15.76 -7.09 -11.04
CA ASN A 62 -15.85 -5.75 -11.61
C ASN A 62 -14.47 -5.06 -11.71
N ALA A 63 -13.64 -5.19 -10.69
CA ALA A 63 -12.31 -4.59 -10.62
C ALA A 63 -11.36 -5.14 -11.70
N LEU A 64 -11.46 -6.45 -11.98
CA LEU A 64 -10.59 -7.13 -12.93
C LEU A 64 -11.17 -7.22 -14.34
N TYR A 65 -12.37 -6.66 -14.57
CA TYR A 65 -12.96 -6.60 -15.90
C TYR A 65 -12.05 -5.81 -16.86
N GLU A 66 -11.55 -6.48 -17.90
CA GLU A 66 -10.60 -5.94 -18.89
C GLU A 66 -9.34 -5.27 -18.27
N ALA A 67 -8.96 -5.67 -17.06
CA ALA A 67 -7.79 -5.16 -16.39
C ALA A 67 -6.50 -5.80 -16.93
N LYS A 68 -5.42 -5.00 -16.94
CA LYS A 68 -4.06 -5.48 -17.21
C LYS A 68 -3.25 -5.37 -15.93
N TYR A 69 -2.83 -6.50 -15.37
CA TYR A 69 -2.14 -6.54 -14.09
C TYR A 69 -1.16 -7.71 -14.00
N SER A 70 -0.24 -7.60 -13.07
CA SER A 70 0.58 -8.71 -12.62
C SER A 70 0.32 -8.99 -11.15
N ILE A 71 0.48 -10.25 -10.75
CA ILE A 71 0.30 -10.67 -9.36
C ILE A 71 1.67 -10.88 -8.73
N ILE A 72 1.86 -10.30 -7.55
CA ILE A 72 3.04 -10.51 -6.74
C ILE A 72 2.68 -11.17 -5.42
N LYS A 73 3.55 -12.05 -4.96
CA LYS A 73 3.43 -12.72 -3.67
C LYS A 73 4.09 -11.89 -2.59
N ARG A 74 3.34 -11.47 -1.60
CA ARG A 74 3.83 -10.75 -0.41
C ARG A 74 3.94 -11.72 0.76
N ARG A 75 5.16 -11.93 1.23
CA ARG A 75 5.50 -12.80 2.36
C ARG A 75 6.48 -12.08 3.30
N GLY A 76 6.86 -12.72 4.39
CA GLY A 76 7.84 -12.19 5.33
C GLY A 76 7.59 -12.69 6.75
N PHE A 77 8.43 -12.24 7.66
CA PHE A 77 8.32 -12.57 9.09
C PHE A 77 7.64 -11.43 9.84
N ILE A 78 7.08 -11.76 11.00
CA ILE A 78 6.49 -10.80 11.92
C ILE A 78 7.64 -10.23 12.75
N SER A 79 7.82 -8.92 12.70
CA SER A 79 8.79 -8.23 13.56
C SER A 79 8.05 -7.77 14.82
N SER A 80 8.04 -8.62 15.85
CA SER A 80 7.43 -8.33 17.15
C SER A 80 8.14 -9.13 18.24
N GLN A 81 8.33 -8.53 19.40
CA GLN A 81 8.93 -9.20 20.56
C GLN A 81 8.10 -10.39 21.09
N VAL A 82 6.81 -10.41 20.75
CA VAL A 82 5.86 -11.44 21.20
C VAL A 82 5.78 -12.63 20.24
N PHE A 83 6.13 -12.42 18.97
CA PHE A 83 6.15 -13.47 17.95
C PHE A 83 7.59 -13.87 17.66
N ASN A 84 8.08 -14.92 18.27
CA ASN A 84 9.39 -15.48 17.97
C ASN A 84 9.39 -16.03 16.53
N ASP A 85 10.03 -15.31 15.60
CA ASP A 85 10.29 -15.69 14.21
C ASP A 85 9.09 -16.26 13.43
N ARG A 86 7.88 -15.82 13.76
CA ARG A 86 6.67 -16.29 13.11
C ARG A 86 6.52 -15.71 11.71
N ARG A 87 6.19 -16.58 10.77
CA ARG A 87 5.96 -16.20 9.38
C ARG A 87 4.55 -15.64 9.20
N LYS A 88 4.43 -14.56 8.41
CA LYS A 88 3.14 -14.02 7.94
C LYS A 88 2.51 -15.00 6.95
N LYS A 89 1.17 -15.02 6.90
CA LYS A 89 0.45 -15.66 5.79
C LYS A 89 0.89 -15.04 4.47
N ASP A 90 1.05 -15.88 3.47
CA ASP A 90 1.31 -15.42 2.11
C ASP A 90 0.07 -14.71 1.56
N LEU A 91 0.23 -13.50 1.05
CA LEU A 91 -0.82 -12.75 0.39
C LEU A 91 -0.43 -12.48 -1.06
N TYR A 92 -1.30 -12.84 -1.99
CA TYR A 92 -1.14 -12.51 -3.41
C TYR A 92 -1.89 -11.20 -3.68
N VAL A 93 -1.19 -10.22 -4.22
CA VAL A 93 -1.72 -8.89 -4.48
C VAL A 93 -1.39 -8.45 -5.90
N ILE A 94 -2.17 -7.52 -6.42
CA ILE A 94 -1.91 -6.85 -7.67
C ILE A 94 -0.72 -5.90 -7.48
N ALA A 95 0.24 -5.96 -8.39
CA ALA A 95 1.39 -5.06 -8.37
C ALA A 95 0.99 -3.62 -8.71
N ALA A 96 1.76 -2.66 -8.23
CA ALA A 96 1.66 -1.29 -8.71
C ALA A 96 1.91 -1.22 -10.23
N GLY A 97 1.28 -0.26 -10.91
CA GLY A 97 1.29 -0.14 -12.37
C GLY A 97 0.21 -0.97 -13.08
N ALA A 98 -0.68 -1.62 -12.35
CA ALA A 98 -1.83 -2.29 -12.96
C ALA A 98 -2.81 -1.25 -13.53
N CYS A 99 -3.35 -1.55 -14.72
CA CYS A 99 -4.34 -0.71 -15.38
C CYS A 99 -5.72 -1.35 -15.28
N VAL A 100 -6.68 -0.62 -14.76
CA VAL A 100 -8.07 -1.08 -14.54
C VAL A 100 -9.06 -0.07 -15.10
N LYS A 101 -10.21 -0.54 -15.59
CA LYS A 101 -11.32 0.33 -16.00
C LYS A 101 -12.17 0.78 -14.82
N ASN A 102 -12.31 -0.06 -13.82
CA ASN A 102 -13.17 0.18 -12.66
C ASN A 102 -12.32 0.32 -11.40
N LYS A 103 -12.44 1.45 -10.72
CA LYS A 103 -11.84 1.63 -9.40
C LYS A 103 -12.50 0.68 -8.40
N TYR A 104 -11.73 0.22 -7.42
CA TYR A 104 -12.18 -0.61 -6.30
C TYR A 104 -11.59 -0.10 -4.99
N GLU A 105 -12.15 -0.49 -3.88
CA GLU A 105 -11.75 0.02 -2.57
C GLU A 105 -10.58 -0.79 -1.98
N GLY A 106 -10.59 -2.11 -2.22
CA GLY A 106 -9.65 -3.02 -1.57
C GLY A 106 -9.86 -3.11 -0.06
N ASP A 107 -8.91 -3.75 0.65
CA ASP A 107 -9.06 -3.94 2.09
C ASP A 107 -7.71 -3.96 2.84
N ILE A 108 -7.80 -4.12 4.14
CA ILE A 108 -6.68 -4.33 5.06
C ILE A 108 -6.78 -5.77 5.57
N TYR A 109 -5.78 -6.59 5.28
CA TYR A 109 -5.80 -8.03 5.56
C TYR A 109 -4.97 -8.36 6.80
N ASP A 110 -5.54 -9.14 7.71
CA ASP A 110 -4.77 -9.74 8.79
C ASP A 110 -4.00 -10.95 8.23
N VAL A 111 -2.68 -10.87 8.31
CA VAL A 111 -1.75 -11.87 7.77
C VAL A 111 -1.10 -12.73 8.84
N VAL A 112 -1.69 -12.79 10.03
CA VAL A 112 -1.28 -13.72 11.08
C VAL A 112 -2.27 -14.87 11.22
N ASP A 113 -1.79 -16.04 11.56
CA ASP A 113 -2.62 -17.21 11.84
C ASP A 113 -2.68 -17.48 13.34
N GLY A 114 -3.63 -16.85 14.00
CA GLY A 114 -3.72 -16.81 15.44
C GLY A 114 -2.54 -16.04 16.06
N GLY A 115 -2.65 -15.66 17.31
CA GLY A 115 -1.60 -14.93 18.03
C GLY A 115 -2.16 -13.91 19.00
N VAL A 116 -1.26 -13.16 19.62
CA VAL A 116 -1.58 -12.21 20.69
C VAL A 116 -2.17 -10.91 20.12
N HIS A 117 -1.84 -10.57 18.87
CA HIS A 117 -2.35 -9.38 18.18
C HIS A 117 -2.41 -9.61 16.66
N PRO A 118 -3.29 -8.88 15.94
CA PRO A 118 -3.34 -8.93 14.49
C PRO A 118 -2.07 -8.33 13.86
N VAL A 119 -1.75 -8.78 12.65
CA VAL A 119 -0.67 -8.22 11.83
C VAL A 119 -1.25 -7.82 10.49
N TYR A 120 -1.45 -6.54 10.31
CA TYR A 120 -2.14 -6.01 9.15
C TYR A 120 -1.23 -5.80 7.96
N ARG A 121 -1.80 -6.05 6.77
CA ARG A 121 -1.24 -5.66 5.49
C ARG A 121 -2.24 -4.79 4.76
N TYR A 122 -1.85 -3.57 4.50
CA TYR A 122 -2.62 -2.63 3.72
C TYR A 122 -2.59 -3.03 2.24
N ALA A 123 -3.75 -3.16 1.63
CA ALA A 123 -3.91 -3.52 0.22
C ALA A 123 -5.03 -2.72 -0.48
N LYS A 124 -5.26 -1.49 -0.03
CA LYS A 124 -6.13 -0.53 -0.71
C LYS A 124 -5.34 0.18 -1.81
N PRO A 125 -5.92 0.35 -3.01
CA PRO A 125 -5.25 1.00 -4.12
C PRO A 125 -5.20 2.51 -3.96
N LEU A 126 -4.14 3.12 -4.50
CA LEU A 126 -4.10 4.51 -4.90
C LEU A 126 -4.17 4.56 -6.41
N PHE A 127 -5.16 5.23 -6.96
CA PHE A 127 -5.37 5.33 -8.40
C PHE A 127 -4.93 6.67 -8.96
N MET A 128 -4.47 6.63 -10.20
CA MET A 128 -4.23 7.80 -11.04
C MET A 128 -5.00 7.61 -12.35
N GLY A 129 -5.71 8.64 -12.83
CA GLY A 129 -6.34 8.64 -14.15
C GLY A 129 -5.27 8.59 -15.26
N VAL A 130 -5.53 7.83 -16.30
CA VAL A 130 -4.63 7.70 -17.45
C VAL A 130 -5.41 8.04 -18.72
N ASN A 131 -4.94 9.04 -19.45
CA ASN A 131 -5.46 9.39 -20.77
C ASN A 131 -4.57 8.72 -21.84
N ILE A 132 -5.19 7.80 -22.62
CA ILE A 132 -4.56 7.10 -23.73
C ILE A 132 -5.23 7.54 -25.01
#